data_c21f056748c10020c8e027df72d3895b
#
_entry.id   c21f056748c10020c8e027df72d3895b
#
_cell.length_a   1.000
_cell.length_b   1.000
_cell.length_c   1.000
_cell.angle_alpha   90.00
_cell.angle_beta   90.00
_cell.angle_gamma   90.00
#
_symmetry.space_group_name_H-M   'P 1'
#
loop_
_entity.id
_entity.type
_entity.pdbx_description
1 polymer ?
#
loop_
_entity_poly.entity_id
_entity_poly.type
_entity_poly.pdbx_seq_one_letter_code
_entity_poly.pdbx_strand_id
1 'polypeptide(L)'
;MMMEQIANRYEILSLIGQGGMADVYKAKDTILNRIVAIKVLRDKLSGDAMALVRFQREASAASRLSHPNVVDIYDVGEYEGMHYIVMEYIRGRTLKDLIAQRGALGVDEAIAIMKQLISAIDHAHDHNIIHRDIKPQNVLVKDDGTIKITDFGIAVAHGSVQLTFNNTVMGSAHYLAPETTQGKEPNAQVDIYSLGIVFYELLTGHVPFTGKTPTEI
;
A
#
# COMPACT_ATOMS: atom_id res chain seq x y z
N MET A 1 23.93 8.90 9.00
CA MET A 1 23.36 9.95 9.88
C MET A 1 21.87 9.69 9.93
N MET A 2 21.28 9.47 11.10
CA MET A 2 19.80 9.35 11.15
C MET A 2 19.24 10.75 10.89
N MET A 3 18.27 10.82 9.98
CA MET A 3 17.56 12.05 9.66
C MET A 3 16.74 12.45 10.89
N GLU A 4 17.07 13.60 11.51
CA GLU A 4 16.39 14.04 12.74
C GLU A 4 15.08 14.76 12.45
N GLN A 5 15.01 15.50 11.32
CA GLN A 5 13.85 16.32 10.96
C GLN A 5 13.70 16.48 9.44
N ILE A 6 12.46 16.53 8.96
CA ILE A 6 12.11 16.80 7.56
C ILE A 6 11.37 18.15 7.50
N ALA A 7 11.74 19.01 6.53
CA ALA A 7 11.09 20.30 6.24
C ALA A 7 10.98 21.23 7.46
N ASN A 8 11.90 21.14 8.42
CA ASN A 8 11.86 21.89 9.68
C ASN A 8 10.53 21.78 10.44
N ARG A 9 9.77 20.73 10.19
CA ARG A 9 8.43 20.54 10.74
C ARG A 9 8.23 19.14 11.32
N TYR A 10 8.73 18.12 10.66
CA TYR A 10 8.45 16.72 11.01
C TYR A 10 9.65 16.11 11.72
N GLU A 11 9.56 15.95 13.02
CA GLU A 11 10.58 15.28 13.85
C GLU A 11 10.46 13.76 13.67
N ILE A 12 11.51 13.10 13.19
CA ILE A 12 11.54 11.65 12.96
C ILE A 12 11.72 10.92 14.29
N LEU A 13 10.79 10.03 14.60
CA LEU A 13 10.79 9.25 15.84
C LEU A 13 11.35 7.84 15.65
N SER A 14 10.93 7.15 14.60
CA SER A 14 11.38 5.79 14.30
C SER A 14 11.08 5.39 12.88
N LEU A 15 11.86 4.46 12.33
CA LEU A 15 11.54 3.76 11.11
C LEU A 15 10.47 2.69 11.42
N ILE A 16 9.37 2.66 10.65
CA ILE A 16 8.24 1.74 10.84
C ILE A 16 7.97 0.84 9.65
N GLY A 17 8.56 1.13 8.49
CA GLY A 17 8.43 0.29 7.31
C GLY A 17 9.57 0.51 6.32
N GLN A 18 9.98 -0.56 5.64
CA GLN A 18 10.97 -0.50 4.56
C GLN A 18 10.42 -1.19 3.33
N GLY A 19 10.21 -0.42 2.27
CA GLY A 19 9.78 -0.94 0.97
C GLY A 19 10.90 -0.91 -0.08
N GLY A 20 10.63 -1.44 -1.26
CA GLY A 20 11.58 -1.39 -2.37
C GLY A 20 11.86 0.02 -2.86
N MET A 21 10.87 0.90 -2.83
CA MET A 21 10.90 2.24 -3.39
C MET A 21 11.00 3.35 -2.35
N ALA A 22 10.46 3.14 -1.16
CA ALA A 22 10.38 4.14 -0.11
C ALA A 22 10.52 3.52 1.28
N ASP A 23 10.97 4.31 2.21
CA ASP A 23 10.99 4.00 3.64
C ASP A 23 9.89 4.79 4.34
N VAL A 24 9.26 4.21 5.37
CA VAL A 24 8.17 4.83 6.13
C VAL A 24 8.62 5.06 7.56
N TYR A 25 8.48 6.30 8.01
CA TYR A 25 8.85 6.74 9.35
C TYR A 25 7.63 7.17 10.15
N LYS A 26 7.64 6.87 11.43
CA LYS A 26 6.80 7.53 12.42
C LYS A 26 7.43 8.87 12.75
N ALA A 27 6.67 9.94 12.72
CA ALA A 27 7.16 11.27 12.98
C ALA A 27 6.14 12.10 13.80
N LYS A 28 6.61 13.19 14.37
CA LYS A 28 5.79 14.19 15.03
C LYS A 28 5.71 15.45 14.16
N ASP A 29 4.51 15.85 13.77
CA ASP A 29 4.25 17.16 13.20
C ASP A 29 4.32 18.19 14.35
N THR A 30 5.38 18.98 14.37
CA THR A 30 5.64 19.94 15.47
C THR A 30 4.71 21.15 15.43
N ILE A 31 4.14 21.48 14.25
CA ILE A 31 3.19 22.59 14.10
C ILE A 31 1.80 22.19 14.61
N LEU A 32 1.30 21.03 14.18
CA LEU A 32 -0.03 20.55 14.57
C LEU A 32 -0.01 19.66 15.83
N ASN A 33 1.18 19.42 16.40
CA ASN A 33 1.41 18.60 17.59
C ASN A 33 0.71 17.22 17.53
N ARG A 34 0.84 16.52 16.39
CA ARG A 34 0.26 15.20 16.17
C ARG A 34 1.27 14.21 15.62
N ILE A 35 1.00 12.92 15.83
CA ILE A 35 1.80 11.84 15.22
C ILE A 35 1.32 11.61 13.80
N VAL A 36 2.28 11.44 12.89
CA VAL A 36 2.07 11.18 11.46
C VAL A 36 2.96 10.04 10.99
N ALA A 37 2.62 9.43 9.87
CA ALA A 37 3.54 8.59 9.11
C ALA A 37 4.11 9.40 7.94
N ILE A 38 5.40 9.24 7.66
CA ILE A 38 6.05 9.90 6.53
C ILE A 38 6.70 8.84 5.65
N LYS A 39 6.26 8.76 4.42
CA LYS A 39 6.82 7.91 3.38
C LYS A 39 7.85 8.74 2.60
N VAL A 40 9.10 8.29 2.58
CA VAL A 40 10.23 8.99 1.94
C VAL A 40 10.76 8.15 0.80
N LEU A 41 10.83 8.73 -0.40
CA LEU A 41 11.43 8.09 -1.56
C LEU A 41 12.92 7.86 -1.30
N ARG A 42 13.43 6.65 -1.57
CA ARG A 42 14.84 6.33 -1.33
C ARG A 42 15.76 7.10 -2.26
N ASP A 43 16.90 7.59 -1.75
CA ASP A 43 17.89 8.37 -2.49
C ASP A 43 18.34 7.73 -3.80
N LYS A 44 18.48 6.42 -3.82
CA LYS A 44 18.85 5.66 -5.04
C LYS A 44 17.85 5.82 -6.19
N LEU A 45 16.61 6.22 -5.86
CA LEU A 45 15.51 6.40 -6.82
C LEU A 45 15.10 7.86 -6.98
N SER A 46 15.67 8.79 -6.21
CA SER A 46 15.39 10.24 -6.35
C SER A 46 15.80 10.79 -7.71
N GLY A 47 16.80 10.18 -8.38
CA GLY A 47 17.20 10.47 -9.76
C GLY A 47 16.41 9.70 -10.83
N ASP A 48 15.54 8.75 -10.46
CA ASP A 48 14.70 8.01 -11.39
C ASP A 48 13.37 8.74 -11.60
N ALA A 49 13.24 9.41 -12.74
CA ALA A 49 12.04 10.17 -13.09
C ALA A 49 10.76 9.31 -13.08
N MET A 50 10.84 8.02 -13.40
CA MET A 50 9.68 7.12 -13.36
C MET A 50 9.28 6.75 -11.93
N ALA A 51 10.26 6.55 -11.03
CA ALA A 51 9.98 6.31 -9.61
C ALA A 51 9.33 7.55 -8.97
N LEU A 52 9.82 8.73 -9.27
CA LEU A 52 9.26 9.99 -8.80
C LEU A 52 7.81 10.20 -9.28
N VAL A 53 7.55 9.99 -10.58
CA VAL A 53 6.20 10.09 -11.15
C VAL A 53 5.25 9.11 -10.47
N ARG A 54 5.67 7.87 -10.20
CA ARG A 54 4.86 6.88 -9.47
C ARG A 54 4.55 7.34 -8.06
N PHE A 55 5.55 7.82 -7.34
CA PHE A 55 5.43 8.30 -5.97
C PHE A 55 4.44 9.48 -5.86
N GLN A 56 4.56 10.47 -6.77
CA GLN A 56 3.66 11.63 -6.81
C GLN A 56 2.23 11.25 -7.20
N ARG A 57 2.06 10.29 -8.14
CA ARG A 57 0.74 9.81 -8.55
C ARG A 57 0.02 9.07 -7.43
N GLU A 58 0.73 8.23 -6.68
CA GLU A 58 0.20 7.55 -5.50
C GLU A 58 -0.38 8.55 -4.50
N ALA A 59 0.39 9.58 -4.16
CA ALA A 59 -0.06 10.64 -3.28
C ALA A 59 -1.29 11.39 -3.84
N SER A 60 -1.26 11.73 -5.12
CA SER A 60 -2.38 12.44 -5.79
C SER A 60 -3.64 11.60 -5.85
N ALA A 61 -3.55 10.29 -6.07
CA ALA A 61 -4.72 9.41 -6.07
C ALA A 61 -5.32 9.30 -4.67
N ALA A 62 -4.49 8.98 -3.66
CA ALA A 62 -4.94 8.82 -2.29
C ALA A 62 -5.50 10.12 -1.69
N SER A 63 -4.94 11.29 -2.03
CA SER A 63 -5.41 12.59 -1.51
C SER A 63 -6.82 12.99 -1.98
N ARG A 64 -7.33 12.35 -3.04
CA ARG A 64 -8.70 12.57 -3.56
C ARG A 64 -9.75 11.73 -2.85
N LEU A 65 -9.34 10.79 -2.03
CA LEU A 65 -10.21 9.87 -1.31
C LEU A 65 -10.38 10.32 0.14
N SER A 66 -11.63 10.37 0.59
CA SER A 66 -11.98 10.60 1.99
C SER A 66 -12.93 9.48 2.42
N HIS A 67 -12.40 8.48 3.11
CA HIS A 67 -13.16 7.30 3.51
C HIS A 67 -12.58 6.71 4.80
N PRO A 68 -13.39 6.24 5.76
CA PRO A 68 -12.92 5.74 7.04
C PRO A 68 -11.93 4.57 6.93
N ASN A 69 -11.97 3.81 5.84
CA ASN A 69 -11.09 2.66 5.59
C ASN A 69 -9.97 2.97 4.57
N VAL A 70 -9.69 4.22 4.27
CA VAL A 70 -8.54 4.69 3.48
C VAL A 70 -7.63 5.52 4.36
N VAL A 71 -6.31 5.37 4.23
CA VAL A 71 -5.33 6.21 4.93
C VAL A 71 -5.36 7.62 4.37
N ASP A 72 -5.55 8.61 5.22
CA ASP A 72 -5.58 10.02 4.81
C ASP A 72 -4.18 10.53 4.45
N ILE A 73 -4.06 11.25 3.34
CA ILE A 73 -2.85 11.99 2.97
C ILE A 73 -3.00 13.44 3.49
N TYR A 74 -1.99 13.89 4.23
CA TYR A 74 -1.99 15.21 4.85
C TYR A 74 -1.15 16.23 4.10
N ASP A 75 -0.04 15.81 3.51
CA ASP A 75 0.91 16.70 2.84
C ASP A 75 1.81 15.92 1.87
N VAL A 76 2.35 16.62 0.89
CA VAL A 76 3.33 16.08 -0.06
C VAL A 76 4.38 17.15 -0.29
N GLY A 77 5.66 16.81 -0.23
CA GLY A 77 6.71 17.78 -0.41
C GLY A 77 8.04 17.22 -0.87
N GLU A 78 8.95 18.15 -1.04
CA GLU A 78 10.36 17.90 -1.29
C GLU A 78 11.19 18.71 -0.28
N TYR A 79 12.20 18.08 0.29
CA TYR A 79 13.14 18.71 1.22
C TYR A 79 14.54 18.16 0.99
N GLU A 80 15.49 19.03 0.67
CA GLU A 80 16.88 18.67 0.38
C GLU A 80 17.03 17.56 -0.68
N GLY A 81 16.18 17.60 -1.73
CA GLY A 81 16.16 16.61 -2.81
C GLY A 81 15.43 15.30 -2.45
N MET A 82 14.89 15.18 -1.25
CA MET A 82 14.09 14.04 -0.81
C MET A 82 12.60 14.31 -1.01
N HIS A 83 11.92 13.46 -1.74
CA HIS A 83 10.47 13.52 -1.89
C HIS A 83 9.79 12.73 -0.78
N TYR A 84 8.77 13.33 -0.16
CA TYR A 84 8.05 12.72 0.95
C TYR A 84 6.54 12.91 0.84
N ILE A 85 5.80 11.97 1.45
CA ILE A 85 4.34 12.02 1.63
C ILE A 85 4.06 11.90 3.12
N VAL A 86 3.30 12.84 3.67
CA VAL A 86 2.84 12.81 5.05
C VAL A 86 1.42 12.28 5.10
N MET A 87 1.18 11.28 5.93
CA MET A 87 -0.10 10.60 6.01
C MET A 87 -0.50 10.27 7.45
N GLU A 88 -1.73 9.86 7.61
CA GLU A 88 -2.27 9.34 8.86
C GLU A 88 -1.39 8.23 9.42
N TYR A 89 -0.98 8.35 10.68
CA TYR A 89 -0.30 7.27 11.39
C TYR A 89 -1.32 6.30 11.96
N ILE A 90 -1.29 5.06 11.49
CA ILE A 90 -2.15 3.99 11.98
C ILE A 90 -1.40 3.18 13.03
N ARG A 91 -1.91 3.19 14.27
CA ARG A 91 -1.42 2.28 15.30
C ARG A 91 -2.06 0.92 15.11
N GLY A 92 -1.24 -0.07 14.73
CA GLY A 92 -1.72 -1.41 14.44
C GLY A 92 -0.64 -2.24 13.76
N ARG A 93 -1.08 -3.25 13.03
CA ARG A 93 -0.24 -4.17 12.25
C ARG A 93 -0.78 -4.30 10.84
N THR A 94 -0.02 -4.87 9.93
CA THR A 94 -0.56 -5.21 8.61
C THR A 94 -1.50 -6.42 8.70
N LEU A 95 -2.43 -6.52 7.76
CA LEU A 95 -3.26 -7.72 7.62
C LEU A 95 -2.40 -8.96 7.34
N LYS A 96 -1.26 -8.78 6.66
CA LYS A 96 -0.27 -9.86 6.44
C LYS A 96 0.32 -10.37 7.74
N ASP A 97 0.69 -9.48 8.66
CA ASP A 97 1.21 -9.86 9.98
C ASP A 97 0.14 -10.61 10.81
N LEU A 98 -1.12 -10.14 10.71
CA LEU A 98 -2.24 -10.80 11.37
C LEU A 98 -2.43 -12.23 10.88
N ILE A 99 -2.43 -12.44 9.55
CA ILE A 99 -2.53 -13.77 8.94
C ILE A 99 -1.31 -14.64 9.33
N ALA A 100 -0.10 -14.09 9.27
CA ALA A 100 1.11 -14.81 9.63
C ALA A 100 1.11 -15.27 11.10
N GLN A 101 0.54 -14.46 12.00
CA GLN A 101 0.46 -14.78 13.42
C GLN A 101 -0.63 -15.80 13.75
N ARG A 102 -1.80 -15.71 13.07
CA ARG A 102 -3.01 -16.46 13.46
C ARG A 102 -3.39 -17.58 12.50
N GLY A 103 -2.84 -17.58 11.28
CA GLY A 103 -3.28 -18.45 10.20
C GLY A 103 -4.65 -18.04 9.68
N ALA A 104 -5.53 -19.01 9.41
CA ALA A 104 -6.90 -18.78 9.00
C ALA A 104 -7.70 -18.01 10.05
N LEU A 105 -8.48 -17.03 9.61
CA LEU A 105 -9.38 -16.28 10.46
C LEU A 105 -10.78 -16.94 10.49
N GLY A 106 -11.56 -16.65 11.55
CA GLY A 106 -12.97 -17.04 11.57
C GLY A 106 -13.76 -16.36 10.46
N VAL A 107 -14.79 -17.04 9.95
CA VAL A 107 -15.59 -16.59 8.81
C VAL A 107 -16.19 -15.19 9.06
N ASP A 108 -16.76 -14.95 10.25
CA ASP A 108 -17.38 -13.68 10.58
C ASP A 108 -16.36 -12.53 10.62
N GLU A 109 -15.15 -12.78 11.14
CA GLU A 109 -14.07 -11.82 11.17
C GLU A 109 -13.55 -11.52 9.74
N ALA A 110 -13.35 -12.56 8.93
CA ALA A 110 -12.96 -12.39 7.53
C ALA A 110 -13.99 -11.56 6.75
N ILE A 111 -15.28 -11.83 6.94
CA ILE A 111 -16.37 -11.06 6.32
C ILE A 111 -16.38 -9.61 6.81
N ALA A 112 -16.14 -9.36 8.10
CA ALA A 112 -16.09 -8.00 8.66
C ALA A 112 -14.91 -7.19 8.06
N ILE A 113 -13.76 -7.81 7.86
CA ILE A 113 -12.61 -7.20 7.17
C ILE A 113 -12.96 -6.91 5.71
N MET A 114 -13.49 -7.90 5.00
CA MET A 114 -13.83 -7.77 3.58
C MET A 114 -14.87 -6.68 3.31
N LYS A 115 -15.89 -6.55 4.16
CA LYS A 115 -16.88 -5.46 4.04
C LYS A 115 -16.22 -4.08 4.07
N GLN A 116 -15.27 -3.87 4.96
CA GLN A 116 -14.53 -2.61 5.06
C GLN A 116 -13.63 -2.39 3.84
N LEU A 117 -12.91 -3.43 3.36
CA LEU A 117 -12.08 -3.36 2.16
C LEU A 117 -12.90 -3.04 0.92
N ILE A 118 -14.01 -3.77 0.72
CA ILE A 118 -14.90 -3.56 -0.42
C ILE A 118 -15.45 -2.12 -0.41
N SER A 119 -15.89 -1.62 0.75
CA SER A 119 -16.37 -0.25 0.88
C SER A 119 -15.31 0.80 0.48
N ALA A 120 -14.05 0.60 0.88
CA ALA A 120 -12.97 1.49 0.51
C ALA A 120 -12.65 1.45 -1.00
N ILE A 121 -12.66 0.27 -1.60
CA ILE A 121 -12.37 0.09 -3.03
C ILE A 121 -13.53 0.59 -3.90
N ASP A 122 -14.76 0.34 -3.51
CA ASP A 122 -15.96 0.89 -4.17
C ASP A 122 -15.91 2.42 -4.20
N HIS A 123 -15.63 3.05 -3.06
CA HIS A 123 -15.41 4.50 -2.98
C HIS A 123 -14.29 4.98 -3.91
N ALA A 124 -13.18 4.26 -4.02
CA ALA A 124 -12.10 4.62 -4.95
C ALA A 124 -12.55 4.50 -6.42
N HIS A 125 -13.27 3.44 -6.77
CA HIS A 125 -13.79 3.22 -8.12
C HIS A 125 -14.80 4.30 -8.52
N ASP A 126 -15.66 4.75 -7.62
CA ASP A 126 -16.59 5.89 -7.85
C ASP A 126 -15.84 7.19 -8.18
N HIS A 127 -14.59 7.33 -7.68
CA HIS A 127 -13.70 8.44 -8.01
C HIS A 127 -12.78 8.17 -9.21
N ASN A 128 -13.02 7.10 -9.96
CA ASN A 128 -12.19 6.64 -11.09
C ASN A 128 -10.73 6.35 -10.69
N ILE A 129 -10.53 5.85 -9.48
CA ILE A 129 -9.23 5.44 -8.96
C ILE A 129 -9.24 3.91 -8.78
N ILE A 130 -8.33 3.24 -9.50
CA ILE A 130 -8.09 1.79 -9.39
C ILE A 130 -6.87 1.60 -8.50
N HIS A 131 -6.96 0.72 -7.50
CA HIS A 131 -5.89 0.51 -6.52
C HIS A 131 -4.68 -0.23 -7.14
N ARG A 132 -4.90 -1.29 -7.88
CA ARG A 132 -3.92 -2.10 -8.65
C ARG A 132 -2.89 -2.90 -7.84
N ASP A 133 -2.81 -2.71 -6.53
CA ASP A 133 -1.88 -3.44 -5.65
C ASP A 133 -2.55 -3.83 -4.32
N ILE A 134 -3.78 -4.36 -4.40
CA ILE A 134 -4.50 -4.86 -3.22
C ILE A 134 -3.85 -6.15 -2.76
N LYS A 135 -3.34 -6.13 -1.52
CA LYS A 135 -2.72 -7.27 -0.84
C LYS A 135 -2.69 -7.02 0.67
N PRO A 136 -2.57 -8.05 1.50
CA PRO A 136 -2.60 -7.91 2.95
C PRO A 136 -1.52 -7.00 3.53
N GLN A 137 -0.38 -6.83 2.84
CA GLN A 137 0.68 -5.91 3.24
C GLN A 137 0.26 -4.44 3.17
N ASN A 138 -0.68 -4.10 2.27
CA ASN A 138 -1.18 -2.75 2.06
C ASN A 138 -2.47 -2.46 2.86
N VAL A 139 -2.83 -3.34 3.78
CA VAL A 139 -3.99 -3.18 4.68
C VAL A 139 -3.50 -3.14 6.11
N LEU A 140 -3.76 -2.04 6.81
CA LEU A 140 -3.44 -1.85 8.20
C LEU A 140 -4.66 -2.18 9.06
N VAL A 141 -4.45 -2.93 10.13
CA VAL A 141 -5.50 -3.36 11.06
C VAL A 141 -5.25 -2.69 12.41
N LYS A 142 -6.21 -1.87 12.85
CA LYS A 142 -6.19 -1.24 14.17
C LYS A 142 -6.62 -2.22 15.25
N ASP A 143 -6.28 -1.89 16.50
CA ASP A 143 -6.63 -2.74 17.67
C ASP A 143 -8.15 -2.90 17.87
N ASP A 144 -8.96 -1.96 17.37
CA ASP A 144 -10.42 -1.99 17.40
C ASP A 144 -11.08 -2.77 16.25
N GLY A 145 -10.28 -3.39 15.37
CA GLY A 145 -10.75 -4.13 14.20
C GLY A 145 -11.07 -3.26 12.97
N THR A 146 -10.89 -1.94 13.06
CA THR A 146 -10.99 -1.06 11.89
C THR A 146 -9.81 -1.30 10.97
N ILE A 147 -10.06 -1.43 9.67
CA ILE A 147 -8.99 -1.54 8.69
C ILE A 147 -8.79 -0.21 7.94
N LYS A 148 -7.57 0.02 7.50
CA LYS A 148 -7.21 1.13 6.63
C LYS A 148 -6.36 0.62 5.47
N ILE A 149 -6.80 0.87 4.23
CA ILE A 149 -6.00 0.56 3.05
C ILE A 149 -5.07 1.72 2.71
N THR A 150 -3.85 1.40 2.32
CA THR A 150 -2.80 2.33 1.94
C THR A 150 -2.18 1.95 0.60
N ASP A 151 -1.26 2.77 0.09
CA ASP A 151 -0.47 2.46 -1.11
C ASP A 151 -1.34 2.21 -2.34
N PHE A 152 -2.20 3.19 -2.70
CA PHE A 152 -2.93 3.16 -3.96
C PHE A 152 -1.93 3.09 -5.12
N GLY A 153 -1.67 1.84 -5.56
CA GLY A 153 -0.62 1.50 -6.50
C GLY A 153 -0.89 2.06 -7.88
N ILE A 154 -0.11 3.04 -8.28
CA ILE A 154 0.00 3.41 -9.67
C ILE A 154 1.20 2.68 -10.26
N ALA A 155 1.35 1.43 -9.89
CA ALA A 155 2.31 0.55 -10.52
C ALA A 155 1.66 -0.03 -11.77
N VAL A 156 2.08 0.43 -12.87
CA VAL A 156 2.16 -0.06 -14.24
C VAL A 156 1.70 1.03 -15.21
N ALA A 157 2.61 1.93 -15.55
CA ALA A 157 2.55 2.59 -16.84
C ALA A 157 2.71 1.50 -17.91
N HIS A 158 1.86 1.54 -18.92
CA HIS A 158 1.90 0.72 -20.12
C HIS A 158 3.33 0.38 -20.57
N GLY A 159 3.60 -0.88 -20.78
CA GLY A 159 4.63 -1.36 -21.68
C GLY A 159 5.92 -1.94 -21.11
N SER A 160 6.10 -2.01 -19.79
CA SER A 160 7.24 -2.76 -19.26
C SER A 160 6.91 -3.39 -17.91
N VAL A 161 6.28 -4.56 -17.95
CA VAL A 161 6.51 -5.55 -16.89
C VAL A 161 7.94 -6.05 -17.06
N GLN A 162 8.92 -5.20 -16.82
CA GLN A 162 10.21 -5.68 -16.37
C GLN A 162 9.98 -6.11 -14.92
N LEU A 163 9.55 -7.35 -14.78
CA LEU A 163 9.64 -8.14 -13.58
C LEU A 163 11.12 -8.21 -13.21
N THR A 164 11.62 -7.15 -12.56
CA THR A 164 12.91 -7.23 -11.89
C THR A 164 12.73 -8.27 -10.80
N PHE A 165 13.39 -9.41 -10.99
CA PHE A 165 13.36 -10.61 -10.16
C PHE A 165 13.94 -10.37 -8.77
N ASN A 166 13.31 -9.55 -7.96
CA ASN A 166 13.59 -9.41 -6.54
C ASN A 166 12.47 -10.06 -5.74
N ASN A 167 12.79 -10.72 -4.64
CA ASN A 167 11.83 -11.42 -3.75
C ASN A 167 10.57 -10.62 -3.39
N THR A 168 10.63 -9.29 -3.45
CA THR A 168 9.49 -8.39 -3.21
C THR A 168 8.42 -8.48 -4.31
N VAL A 169 8.82 -8.75 -5.56
CA VAL A 169 7.91 -8.89 -6.71
C VAL A 169 7.18 -10.23 -6.66
N MET A 170 7.85 -11.31 -6.22
CA MET A 170 7.21 -12.62 -6.05
C MET A 170 6.03 -12.58 -5.07
N GLY A 171 6.17 -11.86 -3.95
CA GLY A 171 5.08 -11.74 -2.97
C GLY A 171 3.83 -11.02 -3.51
N SER A 172 3.99 -10.07 -4.43
CA SER A 172 2.86 -9.35 -5.05
C SER A 172 2.20 -10.12 -6.19
N ALA A 173 2.91 -11.04 -6.85
CA ALA A 173 2.40 -11.81 -7.98
C ALA A 173 1.16 -12.64 -7.62
N HIS A 174 1.08 -13.15 -6.40
CA HIS A 174 -0.05 -13.95 -5.91
C HIS A 174 -1.41 -13.24 -5.97
N TYR A 175 -1.43 -11.90 -5.99
CA TYR A 175 -2.65 -11.09 -5.97
C TYR A 175 -2.96 -10.42 -7.31
N LEU A 176 -2.08 -10.55 -8.30
CA LEU A 176 -2.25 -9.94 -9.63
C LEU A 176 -3.31 -10.67 -10.44
N ALA A 177 -4.23 -9.90 -11.01
CA ALA A 177 -5.20 -10.46 -11.96
C ALA A 177 -4.49 -10.95 -13.24
N PRO A 178 -4.90 -12.12 -13.80
CA PRO A 178 -4.26 -12.71 -14.98
C PRO A 178 -4.19 -11.77 -16.18
N GLU A 179 -5.21 -10.95 -16.39
CA GLU A 179 -5.25 -9.96 -17.47
C GLU A 179 -4.17 -8.89 -17.33
N THR A 180 -3.73 -8.59 -16.12
CA THR A 180 -2.62 -7.64 -15.86
C THR A 180 -1.30 -8.17 -16.41
N THR A 181 -1.06 -9.48 -16.30
CA THR A 181 0.15 -10.12 -16.84
C THR A 181 0.13 -10.21 -18.37
N GLN A 182 -1.04 -10.10 -18.99
CA GLN A 182 -1.24 -10.09 -20.43
C GLN A 182 -1.09 -8.70 -21.07
N GLY A 183 -0.75 -7.67 -20.29
CA GLY A 183 -0.58 -6.30 -20.77
C GLY A 183 -1.86 -5.58 -21.14
N LYS A 184 -3.01 -6.05 -20.69
CA LYS A 184 -4.28 -5.34 -20.86
C LYS A 184 -4.35 -4.11 -19.97
N GLU A 185 -5.06 -3.09 -20.42
CA GLU A 185 -5.32 -1.92 -19.58
C GLU A 185 -6.07 -2.32 -18.30
N PRO A 186 -5.55 -1.96 -17.12
CA PRO A 186 -6.21 -2.28 -15.87
C PRO A 186 -7.52 -1.50 -15.73
N ASN A 187 -8.56 -2.21 -15.35
CA ASN A 187 -9.87 -1.67 -14.98
C ASN A 187 -10.22 -2.09 -13.55
N ALA A 188 -11.40 -1.72 -13.06
CA ALA A 188 -11.86 -2.06 -11.70
C ALA A 188 -11.85 -3.58 -11.39
N GLN A 189 -11.95 -4.44 -12.42
CA GLN A 189 -11.98 -5.90 -12.23
C GLN A 189 -10.65 -6.44 -11.64
N VAL A 190 -9.51 -5.80 -11.91
CA VAL A 190 -8.24 -6.24 -11.34
C VAL A 190 -8.24 -6.14 -9.80
N ASP A 191 -8.89 -5.13 -9.24
CA ASP A 191 -9.05 -4.98 -7.80
C ASP A 191 -10.01 -6.03 -7.23
N ILE A 192 -11.10 -6.35 -7.94
CA ILE A 192 -12.06 -7.38 -7.54
C ILE A 192 -11.39 -8.74 -7.48
N TYR A 193 -10.53 -9.07 -8.45
CA TYR A 193 -9.74 -10.30 -8.43
C TYR A 193 -8.84 -10.35 -7.19
N SER A 194 -8.08 -9.28 -6.94
CA SER A 194 -7.18 -9.20 -5.78
C SER A 194 -7.92 -9.31 -4.45
N LEU A 195 -9.11 -8.70 -4.32
CA LEU A 195 -9.99 -8.86 -3.16
C LEU A 195 -10.40 -10.33 -2.95
N GLY A 196 -10.68 -11.06 -4.04
CA GLY A 196 -10.99 -12.50 -3.98
C GLY A 196 -9.82 -13.32 -3.45
N ILE A 197 -8.60 -13.03 -3.88
CA ILE A 197 -7.38 -13.68 -3.37
C ILE A 197 -7.17 -13.37 -1.88
N VAL A 198 -7.33 -12.12 -1.47
CA VAL A 198 -7.24 -11.72 -0.06
C VAL A 198 -8.28 -12.45 0.78
N PHE A 199 -9.52 -12.54 0.30
CA PHE A 199 -10.58 -13.26 1.02
C PHE A 199 -10.28 -14.75 1.18
N TYR A 200 -9.78 -15.39 0.14
CA TYR A 200 -9.32 -16.78 0.23
C TYR A 200 -8.22 -16.93 1.29
N GLU A 201 -7.22 -16.04 1.27
CA GLU A 201 -6.11 -16.09 2.23
C GLU A 201 -6.58 -15.85 3.68
N LEU A 202 -7.55 -14.95 3.91
CA LEU A 202 -8.15 -14.75 5.22
C LEU A 202 -8.80 -16.03 5.77
N LEU A 203 -9.51 -16.78 4.91
CA LEU A 203 -10.24 -17.98 5.31
C LEU A 203 -9.37 -19.23 5.46
N THR A 204 -8.23 -19.28 4.76
CA THR A 204 -7.37 -20.48 4.70
C THR A 204 -5.99 -20.32 5.34
N GLY A 205 -5.55 -19.07 5.53
CA GLY A 205 -4.21 -18.73 6.01
C GLY A 205 -3.12 -18.78 4.93
N HIS A 206 -3.45 -19.09 3.68
CA HIS A 206 -2.50 -19.15 2.57
C HIS A 206 -3.13 -18.70 1.25
N VAL A 207 -2.30 -18.29 0.29
CA VAL A 207 -2.75 -17.90 -1.05
C VAL A 207 -3.22 -19.11 -1.86
N PRO A 208 -4.19 -18.95 -2.80
CA PRO A 208 -4.74 -20.08 -3.58
C PRO A 208 -3.76 -20.62 -4.62
N PHE A 209 -2.89 -19.75 -5.15
CA PHE A 209 -1.96 -20.10 -6.22
C PHE A 209 -0.52 -19.88 -5.78
N THR A 210 0.35 -20.85 -6.08
CA THR A 210 1.78 -20.79 -5.79
C THR A 210 2.56 -21.29 -6.97
N GLY A 211 3.72 -20.71 -7.24
CA GLY A 211 4.60 -21.09 -8.33
C GLY A 211 6.04 -20.69 -8.03
N LYS A 212 6.98 -21.18 -8.83
CA LYS A 212 8.40 -20.83 -8.73
C LYS A 212 8.71 -19.49 -9.40
N THR A 213 7.85 -19.07 -10.31
CA THR A 213 7.95 -17.81 -11.07
C THR A 213 6.61 -17.09 -11.06
N PRO A 214 6.59 -15.75 -11.25
CA PRO A 214 5.34 -14.99 -11.36
C PRO A 214 4.41 -15.44 -12.50
N THR A 215 4.96 -16.10 -13.51
CA THR A 215 4.20 -16.63 -14.66
C THR A 215 3.61 -18.03 -14.40
N GLU A 216 4.04 -18.69 -13.34
CA GLU A 216 3.47 -19.98 -12.89
C GLU A 216 2.36 -19.79 -11.84
N ILE A 217 2.25 -18.60 -11.27
CA ILE A 217 1.22 -18.19 -10.32
C ILE A 217 -0.01 -17.68 -11.06
#